data_de55af4c938cfd98f12e9d525df771bb
#
_entry.id   de55af4c938cfd98f12e9d525df771bb
#
_cell.length_a   1.000
_cell.length_b   1.000
_cell.length_c   1.000
_cell.angle_alpha   90.00
_cell.angle_beta   90.00
_cell.angle_gamma   90.00
#
_symmetry.space_group_name_H-M   'P 1'
#
loop_
_entity.id
_entity.type
_entity.pdbx_description
1 polymer ?
#
loop_
_entity_poly.entity_id
_entity_poly.type
_entity_poly.pdbx_seq_one_letter_code
_entity_poly.pdbx_strand_id
1 'polypeptide(L)'
;MPVHGSTRRFVLDANALFRFFEGRRLVAERVRHLLGEALRHDQPLLMSAVNWGQVFYIAWRRHGEAIARDVEAKLQALPIAVIAVDRERASRSGALKEKHSLGSADAFAAELAIEQGAWLVTADPEFSKVGKALSVYPLPRHEK
;
A
#
# COMPACT_ATOMS: atom_id res chain seq x y z
N MET A 1 -14.69 18.85 8.58
CA MET A 1 -13.93 18.60 8.98
C MET A 1 -13.76 17.82 9.68
N PRO A 2 -13.62 17.60 9.74
CA PRO A 2 -13.31 16.78 10.44
C PRO A 2 -12.92 16.83 11.44
N VAL A 3 -13.11 16.76 11.63
CA VAL A 3 -12.77 16.65 12.41
C VAL A 3 -11.71 16.58 12.70
N HIS A 4 -11.50 17.31 13.05
CA HIS A 4 -10.48 17.26 13.45
C HIS A 4 -10.01 16.29 14.15
N GLY A 5 -9.30 16.12 14.53
CA GLY A 5 -8.77 15.00 15.07
C GLY A 5 -8.93 13.81 14.26
N SER A 6 -9.57 13.93 13.17
CA SER A 6 -9.72 12.84 12.28
C SER A 6 -8.39 12.55 11.62
N THR A 7 -7.87 11.38 11.91
CA THR A 7 -6.65 10.91 11.31
C THR A 7 -6.92 10.48 9.90
N ARG A 8 -6.07 10.89 9.02
CA ARG A 8 -6.13 10.47 7.64
C ARG A 8 -5.80 8.99 7.52
N ARG A 9 -6.57 8.29 6.71
CA ARG A 9 -6.27 6.89 6.43
C ARG A 9 -5.25 6.78 5.32
N PHE A 10 -4.49 5.68 5.35
CA PHE A 10 -3.45 5.41 4.36
C PHE A 10 -3.56 3.98 3.87
N VAL A 11 -3.38 3.81 2.55
CA VAL A 11 -3.30 2.50 1.91
C VAL A 11 -1.87 2.33 1.41
N LEU A 12 -1.26 1.18 1.74
CA LEU A 12 0.07 0.85 1.27
C LEU A 12 -0.02 0.01 0.00
N ASP A 13 0.79 0.33 -1.00
CA ASP A 13 0.97 -0.59 -2.11
C ASP A 13 2.13 -1.55 -1.78
N ALA A 14 2.33 -2.56 -2.61
CA ALA A 14 3.39 -3.54 -2.37
C ALA A 14 4.78 -2.90 -2.44
N ASN A 15 4.95 -1.93 -3.33
CA ASN A 15 6.22 -1.26 -3.53
C ASN A 15 6.71 -0.54 -2.27
N ALA A 16 5.78 0.10 -1.55
CA ALA A 16 6.10 0.79 -0.30
C ALA A 16 6.70 -0.17 0.72
N LEU A 17 6.09 -1.36 0.88
CA LEU A 17 6.58 -2.35 1.83
C LEU A 17 7.89 -2.99 1.39
N PHE A 18 8.04 -3.25 0.08
CA PHE A 18 9.31 -3.78 -0.42
C PHE A 18 10.46 -2.86 -0.11
N ARG A 19 10.32 -1.60 -0.42
CA ARG A 19 11.39 -0.63 -0.17
C ARG A 19 11.66 -0.48 1.32
N PHE A 20 10.62 -0.58 2.14
CA PHE A 20 10.77 -0.57 3.59
C PHE A 20 11.65 -1.74 4.06
N PHE A 21 11.34 -2.96 3.59
CA PHE A 21 12.10 -4.14 3.98
C PHE A 21 13.50 -4.18 3.38
N GLU A 22 13.68 -3.59 2.20
CA GLU A 22 15.00 -3.52 1.59
C GLU A 22 15.89 -2.46 2.25
N GLY A 23 15.34 -1.73 3.22
CA GLY A 23 16.14 -0.77 3.98
C GLY A 23 16.45 0.52 3.22
N ARG A 24 15.65 0.88 2.25
CA ARG A 24 15.77 2.17 1.58
C ARG A 24 15.50 3.26 2.60
N ARG A 25 16.54 3.99 3.00
CA ARG A 25 16.52 4.81 4.20
C ARG A 25 15.36 5.81 4.24
N LEU A 26 15.21 6.61 3.19
CA LEU A 26 14.17 7.64 3.21
C LEU A 26 12.76 7.04 3.17
N VAL A 27 12.56 5.97 2.41
CA VAL A 27 11.29 5.27 2.37
C VAL A 27 11.01 4.63 3.73
N ALA A 28 12.01 3.96 4.30
CA ALA A 28 11.86 3.30 5.59
C ALA A 28 11.48 4.28 6.68
N GLU A 29 12.10 5.47 6.69
CA GLU A 29 11.77 6.51 7.66
C GLU A 29 10.31 6.96 7.55
N ARG A 30 9.83 7.17 6.33
CA ARG A 30 8.45 7.61 6.12
C ARG A 30 7.44 6.53 6.45
N VAL A 31 7.71 5.30 6.03
CA VAL A 31 6.81 4.18 6.35
C VAL A 31 6.79 3.96 7.87
N ARG A 32 7.95 4.01 8.51
CA ARG A 32 8.05 3.86 9.96
C ARG A 32 7.25 4.95 10.68
N HIS A 33 7.30 6.17 10.18
CA HIS A 33 6.51 7.27 10.73
C HIS A 33 5.01 6.96 10.63
N LEU A 34 4.54 6.50 9.47
CA LEU A 34 3.13 6.15 9.29
C LEU A 34 2.70 5.00 10.19
N LEU A 35 3.56 3.99 10.35
CA LEU A 35 3.28 2.87 11.25
C LEU A 35 3.18 3.35 12.69
N GLY A 36 4.05 4.27 13.10
CA GLY A 36 4.00 4.86 14.44
C GLY A 36 2.72 5.64 14.68
N GLU A 37 2.28 6.41 13.68
CA GLU A 37 1.02 7.15 13.78
C GLU A 37 -0.16 6.20 13.86
N ALA A 38 -0.12 5.11 13.11
CA ALA A 38 -1.17 4.10 13.15
C ALA A 38 -1.32 3.51 14.56
N LEU A 39 -0.20 3.25 15.23
CA LEU A 39 -0.22 2.75 16.60
C LEU A 39 -0.75 3.79 17.57
N ARG A 40 -0.28 5.04 17.47
CA ARG A 40 -0.68 6.10 18.39
C ARG A 40 -2.17 6.40 18.31
N HIS A 41 -2.75 6.31 17.14
CA HIS A 41 -4.16 6.65 16.92
C HIS A 41 -5.07 5.43 16.83
N ASP A 42 -4.51 4.23 17.07
CA ASP A 42 -5.25 2.96 16.95
C ASP A 42 -6.00 2.89 15.62
N GLN A 43 -5.32 3.25 14.56
CA GLN A 43 -5.88 3.27 13.22
C GLN A 43 -4.89 2.62 12.26
N PRO A 44 -5.07 1.31 11.99
CA PRO A 44 -4.10 0.59 11.15
C PRO A 44 -4.03 1.15 9.75
N LEU A 45 -2.87 1.02 9.14
CA LEU A 45 -2.72 1.26 7.72
C LEU A 45 -3.47 0.16 6.98
N LEU A 46 -3.96 0.47 5.80
CA LEU A 46 -4.75 -0.48 5.01
C LEU A 46 -3.91 -1.05 3.87
N MET A 47 -4.21 -2.26 3.47
CA MET A 47 -3.55 -2.90 2.34
C MET A 47 -4.50 -3.89 1.70
N SER A 48 -4.55 -3.87 0.36
CA SER A 48 -5.33 -4.87 -0.35
C SER A 48 -4.71 -6.27 -0.19
N ALA A 49 -5.55 -7.29 -0.04
CA ALA A 49 -5.10 -8.67 -0.01
C ALA A 49 -4.28 -9.03 -1.26
N VAL A 50 -4.59 -8.41 -2.41
CA VAL A 50 -3.82 -8.61 -3.64
C VAL A 50 -2.39 -8.10 -3.48
N ASN A 51 -2.22 -6.92 -2.89
CA ASN A 51 -0.89 -6.35 -2.68
C ASN A 51 -0.13 -7.11 -1.60
N TRP A 52 -0.82 -7.63 -0.59
CA TRP A 52 -0.22 -8.51 0.41
C TRP A 52 0.42 -9.73 -0.24
N GLY A 53 -0.35 -10.43 -1.10
CA GLY A 53 0.17 -11.57 -1.83
C GLY A 53 1.33 -11.21 -2.74
N GLN A 54 1.28 -10.01 -3.33
CA GLN A 54 2.35 -9.51 -4.18
C GLN A 54 3.66 -9.36 -3.40
N VAL A 55 3.61 -8.80 -2.20
CA VAL A 55 4.80 -8.70 -1.34
C VAL A 55 5.39 -10.09 -1.10
N PHE A 56 4.52 -11.05 -0.78
CA PHE A 56 4.95 -12.41 -0.47
C PHE A 56 5.66 -13.07 -1.65
N TYR A 57 5.04 -13.07 -2.84
CA TYR A 57 5.65 -13.79 -3.95
C TYR A 57 6.90 -13.09 -4.50
N ILE A 58 6.98 -11.76 -4.43
CA ILE A 58 8.19 -11.07 -4.86
C ILE A 58 9.33 -11.32 -3.88
N ALA A 59 9.04 -11.34 -2.58
CA ALA A 59 10.06 -11.71 -1.59
C ALA A 59 10.60 -13.11 -1.84
N TRP A 60 9.69 -14.05 -2.15
CA TRP A 60 10.08 -15.41 -2.49
C TRP A 60 10.98 -15.43 -3.72
N ARG A 61 10.55 -14.76 -4.78
CA ARG A 61 11.31 -14.73 -6.04
C ARG A 61 12.71 -14.15 -5.86
N ARG A 62 12.83 -13.10 -5.05
CA ARG A 62 14.10 -12.41 -4.87
C ARG A 62 15.01 -13.06 -3.84
N HIS A 63 14.45 -13.64 -2.80
CA HIS A 63 15.23 -14.06 -1.63
C HIS A 63 14.96 -15.49 -1.18
N GLY A 64 14.05 -16.20 -1.81
CA GLY A 64 13.71 -17.58 -1.45
C GLY A 64 12.59 -17.67 -0.44
N GLU A 65 12.08 -18.90 -0.29
CA GLU A 65 10.89 -19.16 0.54
C GLU A 65 11.10 -18.80 2.01
N ALA A 66 12.24 -19.15 2.58
CA ALA A 66 12.49 -18.92 4.00
C ALA A 66 12.40 -17.43 4.34
N ILE A 67 13.01 -16.59 3.51
CA ILE A 67 12.96 -15.15 3.72
C ILE A 67 11.56 -14.60 3.49
N ALA A 68 10.85 -15.11 2.49
CA ALA A 68 9.48 -14.70 2.23
C ALA A 68 8.57 -15.00 3.44
N ARG A 69 8.72 -16.18 4.06
CA ARG A 69 7.96 -16.54 5.26
C ARG A 69 8.29 -15.64 6.43
N ASP A 70 9.57 -15.28 6.58
CA ASP A 70 10.00 -14.37 7.63
C ASP A 70 9.41 -12.97 7.43
N VAL A 71 9.41 -12.47 6.20
CA VAL A 71 8.80 -11.19 5.85
C VAL A 71 7.31 -11.21 6.18
N GLU A 72 6.61 -12.27 5.80
CA GLU A 72 5.19 -12.40 6.08
C GLU A 72 4.91 -12.34 7.58
N ALA A 73 5.70 -13.06 8.39
CA ALA A 73 5.55 -13.06 9.83
C ALA A 73 5.77 -11.66 10.41
N LYS A 74 6.76 -10.94 9.91
CA LYS A 74 7.03 -9.58 10.36
C LYS A 74 5.91 -8.61 9.98
N LEU A 75 5.35 -8.77 8.79
CA LEU A 75 4.23 -7.95 8.33
C LEU A 75 3.00 -8.16 9.22
N GLN A 76 2.74 -9.40 9.63
CA GLN A 76 1.60 -9.71 10.48
C GLN A 76 1.68 -9.03 11.84
N ALA A 77 2.89 -8.68 12.28
CA ALA A 77 3.09 -8.00 13.55
C ALA A 77 2.94 -6.48 13.45
N LEU A 78 2.83 -5.93 12.25
CA LEU A 78 2.70 -4.49 12.04
C LEU A 78 1.23 -4.06 12.08
N PRO A 79 0.95 -2.79 12.38
CA PRO A 79 -0.42 -2.27 12.41
C PRO A 79 -0.96 -2.05 10.99
N ILE A 80 -1.14 -3.13 10.26
CA ILE A 80 -1.65 -3.14 8.90
C ILE A 80 -2.88 -4.04 8.85
N ALA A 81 -4.00 -3.49 8.40
CA ALA A 81 -5.22 -4.25 8.19
C ALA A 81 -5.29 -4.65 6.72
N VAL A 82 -5.34 -5.95 6.46
CA VAL A 82 -5.44 -6.48 5.10
C VAL A 82 -6.92 -6.58 4.75
N ILE A 83 -7.29 -5.94 3.63
CA ILE A 83 -8.68 -5.85 3.20
C ILE A 83 -8.94 -6.88 2.10
N ALA A 84 -9.90 -7.73 2.34
CA ALA A 84 -10.28 -8.78 1.38
C ALA A 84 -10.84 -8.17 0.10
N VAL A 85 -10.71 -8.91 -0.99
CA VAL A 85 -11.23 -8.50 -2.29
C VAL A 85 -12.41 -9.38 -2.63
N ASP A 86 -13.62 -8.80 -2.59
CA ASP A 86 -14.82 -9.46 -3.05
C ASP A 86 -15.07 -9.15 -4.54
N ARG A 87 -16.16 -9.69 -5.07
CA ARG A 87 -16.49 -9.53 -6.48
C ARG A 87 -16.68 -8.08 -6.87
N GLU A 88 -17.37 -7.31 -6.03
CA GLU A 88 -17.64 -5.90 -6.33
C GLU A 88 -16.36 -5.08 -6.36
N ARG A 89 -15.49 -5.30 -5.38
CA ARG A 89 -14.19 -4.62 -5.33
C ARG A 89 -13.33 -5.01 -6.53
N ALA A 90 -13.38 -6.30 -6.92
CA ALA A 90 -12.65 -6.75 -8.10
C ALA A 90 -13.15 -6.07 -9.37
N SER A 91 -14.47 -5.90 -9.51
CA SER A 91 -15.03 -5.22 -10.67
C SER A 91 -14.62 -3.76 -10.74
N ARG A 92 -14.64 -3.06 -9.59
CA ARG A 92 -14.18 -1.66 -9.56
C ARG A 92 -12.71 -1.53 -9.92
N SER A 93 -11.90 -2.48 -9.43
CA SER A 93 -10.46 -2.50 -9.76
C SER A 93 -10.24 -2.74 -11.24
N GLY A 94 -11.02 -3.65 -11.84
CA GLY A 94 -10.96 -3.91 -13.26
C GLY A 94 -11.32 -2.68 -14.08
N ALA A 95 -12.33 -1.93 -13.64
CA ALA A 95 -12.73 -0.69 -14.31
C ALA A 95 -11.59 0.34 -14.27
N LEU A 96 -10.95 0.50 -13.12
CA LEU A 96 -9.82 1.43 -12.99
C LEU A 96 -8.64 1.02 -13.87
N LYS A 97 -8.37 -0.28 -13.93
CA LYS A 97 -7.31 -0.78 -14.77
C LYS A 97 -7.55 -0.43 -16.25
N GLU A 98 -8.74 -0.67 -16.72
CA GLU A 98 -9.10 -0.41 -18.12
C GLU A 98 -9.10 1.09 -18.41
N LYS A 99 -9.72 1.86 -17.54
CA LYS A 99 -9.89 3.30 -17.74
C LYS A 99 -8.56 4.06 -17.70
N HIS A 100 -7.63 3.66 -16.83
CA HIS A 100 -6.40 4.40 -16.61
C HIS A 100 -5.14 3.65 -17.01
N SER A 101 -5.26 2.49 -17.62
CA SER A 101 -4.12 1.66 -18.05
C SER A 101 -3.16 1.34 -16.92
N LEU A 102 -3.72 0.96 -15.77
CA LEU A 102 -2.92 0.57 -14.62
C LEU A 102 -2.50 -0.90 -14.69
N GLY A 103 -1.41 -1.24 -14.01
CA GLY A 103 -1.11 -2.64 -13.75
C GLY A 103 -2.20 -3.25 -12.87
N SER A 104 -2.37 -4.58 -12.95
CA SER A 104 -3.46 -5.24 -12.23
C SER A 104 -3.37 -5.01 -10.72
N ALA A 105 -2.20 -5.26 -10.12
CA ALA A 105 -2.05 -5.07 -8.69
C ALA A 105 -2.21 -3.60 -8.28
N ASP A 106 -1.73 -2.68 -9.11
CA ASP A 106 -1.87 -1.24 -8.87
C ASP A 106 -3.34 -0.83 -8.84
N ALA A 107 -4.15 -1.42 -9.71
CA ALA A 107 -5.58 -1.10 -9.76
C ALA A 107 -6.28 -1.45 -8.44
N PHE A 108 -5.89 -2.56 -7.80
CA PHE A 108 -6.46 -2.94 -6.50
C PHE A 108 -6.06 -1.97 -5.40
N ALA A 109 -4.82 -1.48 -5.40
CA ALA A 109 -4.38 -0.48 -4.43
C ALA A 109 -5.13 0.84 -4.62
N ALA A 110 -5.26 1.29 -5.86
CA ALA A 110 -5.95 2.53 -6.17
C ALA A 110 -7.43 2.45 -5.80
N GLU A 111 -8.08 1.32 -6.12
CA GLU A 111 -9.50 1.14 -5.81
C GLU A 111 -9.73 1.21 -4.30
N LEU A 112 -8.89 0.55 -3.52
CA LEU A 112 -9.03 0.57 -2.07
C LEU A 112 -8.87 1.99 -1.52
N ALA A 113 -7.86 2.71 -1.99
CA ALA A 113 -7.63 4.08 -1.54
C ALA A 113 -8.81 4.99 -1.86
N ILE A 114 -9.35 4.89 -3.07
CA ILE A 114 -10.49 5.71 -3.50
C ILE A 114 -11.71 5.38 -2.66
N GLU A 115 -12.01 4.10 -2.49
CA GLU A 115 -13.20 3.66 -1.78
C GLU A 115 -13.16 4.07 -0.31
N GLN A 116 -11.97 4.07 0.29
CA GLN A 116 -11.78 4.42 1.69
C GLN A 116 -11.56 5.93 1.92
N GLY A 117 -11.49 6.71 0.85
CA GLY A 117 -11.14 8.12 0.98
C GLY A 117 -9.75 8.30 1.58
N ALA A 118 -8.84 7.38 1.29
CA ALA A 118 -7.52 7.30 1.90
C ALA A 118 -6.45 7.80 0.94
N TRP A 119 -5.27 8.09 1.51
CA TRP A 119 -4.09 8.41 0.72
C TRP A 119 -3.36 7.13 0.35
N LEU A 120 -2.99 6.99 -0.91
CA LEU A 120 -2.18 5.87 -1.37
C LEU A 120 -0.71 6.19 -1.16
N VAL A 121 -0.03 5.34 -0.40
CA VAL A 121 1.40 5.51 -0.09
C VAL A 121 2.19 4.72 -1.13
N THR A 122 2.91 5.42 -1.99
CA THR A 122 3.60 4.77 -3.11
C THR A 122 4.75 5.62 -3.62
N ALA A 123 5.75 4.96 -4.23
CA ALA A 123 6.80 5.63 -4.98
C ALA A 123 6.58 5.54 -6.49
N ASP A 124 5.51 4.85 -6.92
CA ASP A 124 5.28 4.58 -8.34
C ASP A 124 4.56 5.75 -9.01
N PRO A 125 5.16 6.37 -10.05
CA PRO A 125 4.54 7.49 -10.74
C PRO A 125 3.32 7.10 -11.60
N GLU A 126 3.12 5.81 -11.86
CA GLU A 126 1.99 5.34 -12.67
C GLU A 126 0.64 5.75 -12.11
N PHE A 127 0.54 5.92 -10.81
CA PHE A 127 -0.73 6.30 -10.18
C PHE A 127 -1.20 7.71 -10.53
N SER A 128 -0.31 8.55 -11.07
CA SER A 128 -0.72 9.87 -11.54
C SER A 128 -1.73 9.80 -12.68
N LYS A 129 -1.79 8.68 -13.38
CA LYS A 129 -2.78 8.47 -14.46
C LYS A 129 -4.22 8.54 -13.98
N VAL A 130 -4.46 8.26 -12.71
CA VAL A 130 -5.82 8.27 -12.15
C VAL A 130 -6.34 9.70 -11.97
N GLY A 131 -5.46 10.65 -11.73
CA GLY A 131 -5.83 12.05 -11.59
C GLY A 131 -6.44 12.36 -10.22
N LYS A 132 -7.39 13.30 -10.21
CA LYS A 132 -7.91 13.88 -8.97
C LYS A 132 -8.69 12.90 -8.09
N ALA A 133 -9.15 11.79 -8.66
CA ALA A 133 -9.91 10.80 -7.88
C ALA A 133 -9.04 10.11 -6.83
N LEU A 134 -7.72 10.11 -7.00
CA LEU A 134 -6.80 9.42 -6.13
C LEU A 134 -5.85 10.41 -5.46
N SER A 135 -5.82 10.38 -4.13
CA SER A 135 -4.85 11.15 -3.36
C SER A 135 -3.61 10.28 -3.11
N VAL A 136 -2.44 10.81 -3.43
CA VAL A 136 -1.18 10.06 -3.30
C VAL A 136 -0.29 10.70 -2.24
N TYR A 137 0.24 9.87 -1.35
CA TYR A 137 1.30 10.22 -0.41
C TYR A 137 2.59 9.71 -1.04
N PRO A 138 3.40 10.58 -1.64
CA PRO A 138 4.52 10.12 -2.45
C PRO A 138 5.71 9.71 -1.59
N LEU A 139 6.32 8.58 -1.97
CA LEU A 139 7.58 8.13 -1.38
C LEU A 139 8.72 8.45 -2.35
N PRO A 140 9.94 8.65 -1.85
CA PRO A 140 11.08 8.87 -2.72
C PRO A 140 11.30 7.68 -3.66
N ARG A 141 11.49 7.98 -4.95
CA ARG A 141 11.73 6.93 -5.95
C ARG A 141 13.20 6.55 -6.04
N HIS A 142 14.07 7.52 -5.78
CA HIS A 142 15.51 7.33 -5.91
C HIS A 142 16.17 7.68 -4.59
N GLU A 143 17.08 6.81 -4.17
CA GLU A 143 17.93 7.07 -3.02
C GLU A 143 19.38 6.78 -3.41
N LYS A 144 20.24 7.62 -2.97
CA LYS A 144 21.67 7.40 -3.19
C LYS A 144 22.29 6.71 -2.00
#